data_9d14ca5bb683051cfd7134fa991f5436
#
_entry.id   9d14ca5bb683051cfd7134fa991f5436
#
_cell.length_a   1.000
_cell.length_b   1.000
_cell.length_c   1.000
_cell.angle_alpha   90.00
_cell.angle_beta   90.00
_cell.angle_gamma   90.00
#
_symmetry.space_group_name_H-M   'P 1'
#
loop_
_entity.id
_entity.type
_entity.pdbx_description
1 polymer ?
#
loop_
_entity_poly.entity_id
_entity_poly.type
_entity_poly.pdbx_seq_one_letter_code
_entity_poly.pdbx_strand_id
1 'polypeptide(L)'
;SYTLTADITVTEPYANEFTGTFDGNGHTVTLALENEAGECQALFSKIAASGKVQNLGIAGTVTGKKYVGGIAGKNAGSIENCKNTAAIKGASADGRWIGGIAGETSNGSKILNCYNIGTISSDRSGKGVCLGGIAGNAPSAKISNCYNAGQIVTKSTTNYGAIAGCGYGVTVSNCYFIAVDNLKGVY
;
A
#
# COMPACT_ATOMS: atom_id res chain seq x y z
N SER A 1 -15.29 -16.09 4.93
CA SER A 1 -13.95 -16.33 4.37
C SER A 1 -14.07 -16.53 2.87
N TYR A 2 -13.12 -15.99 2.12
CA TYR A 2 -13.05 -16.07 0.65
C TYR A 2 -11.66 -16.57 0.27
N THR A 3 -11.56 -17.45 -0.71
CA THR A 3 -10.28 -17.98 -1.19
C THR A 3 -10.24 -17.88 -2.70
N LEU A 4 -9.14 -17.34 -3.25
CA LEU A 4 -8.92 -17.38 -4.69
C LEU A 4 -8.57 -18.80 -5.16
N THR A 5 -9.10 -19.17 -6.31
CA THR A 5 -8.83 -20.45 -6.96
C THR A 5 -8.09 -20.28 -8.30
N ALA A 6 -7.89 -19.05 -8.74
CA ALA A 6 -7.16 -18.69 -9.95
C ALA A 6 -6.71 -17.22 -9.88
N ASP A 7 -5.78 -16.85 -10.77
CA ASP A 7 -5.43 -15.45 -11.02
C ASP A 7 -6.61 -14.73 -11.67
N ILE A 8 -6.85 -13.49 -11.27
CA ILE A 8 -7.96 -12.67 -11.79
C ILE A 8 -7.49 -11.25 -12.15
N THR A 9 -8.28 -10.58 -12.98
CA THR A 9 -8.11 -9.15 -13.28
C THR A 9 -9.27 -8.35 -12.68
N VAL A 10 -8.96 -7.20 -12.08
CA VAL A 10 -9.92 -6.32 -11.42
C VAL A 10 -9.75 -4.91 -11.97
N THR A 11 -10.85 -4.29 -12.40
CA THR A 11 -10.89 -2.94 -12.99
C THR A 11 -11.55 -1.91 -12.09
N GLU A 12 -12.13 -2.33 -10.97
CA GLU A 12 -12.74 -1.45 -9.97
C GLU A 12 -12.42 -1.95 -8.55
N PRO A 13 -12.19 -1.06 -7.58
CA PRO A 13 -11.98 -1.46 -6.20
C PRO A 13 -13.20 -2.18 -5.60
N TYR A 14 -12.98 -3.12 -4.69
CA TYR A 14 -14.03 -3.53 -3.77
C TYR A 14 -14.36 -2.36 -2.83
N ALA A 15 -15.48 -1.67 -3.11
CA ALA A 15 -15.79 -0.37 -2.51
C ALA A 15 -16.29 -0.43 -1.06
N ASN A 16 -16.91 -1.55 -0.65
CA ASN A 16 -17.43 -1.72 0.70
C ASN A 16 -16.31 -1.97 1.71
N GLU A 17 -16.57 -1.74 2.98
CA GLU A 17 -15.62 -2.08 4.04
C GLU A 17 -15.54 -3.61 4.20
N PHE A 18 -14.33 -4.15 4.04
CA PHE A 18 -14.10 -5.59 4.10
C PHE A 18 -13.84 -6.04 5.54
N THR A 19 -14.71 -6.89 6.08
CA THR A 19 -14.68 -7.38 7.47
C THR A 19 -14.27 -8.84 7.61
N GLY A 20 -14.15 -9.57 6.49
CA GLY A 20 -13.88 -11.01 6.45
C GLY A 20 -12.40 -11.37 6.35
N THR A 21 -12.13 -12.64 6.02
CA THR A 21 -10.81 -13.12 5.62
C THR A 21 -10.81 -13.35 4.12
N PHE A 22 -9.83 -12.79 3.44
CA PHE A 22 -9.53 -13.02 2.04
C PHE A 22 -8.17 -13.71 1.92
N ASP A 23 -8.17 -14.93 1.42
CA ASP A 23 -6.97 -15.71 1.16
C ASP A 23 -6.69 -15.77 -0.34
N GLY A 24 -5.60 -15.14 -0.75
CA GLY A 24 -5.15 -15.20 -2.13
C GLY A 24 -4.66 -16.57 -2.57
N ASN A 25 -4.38 -17.48 -1.61
CA ASN A 25 -3.91 -18.84 -1.87
C ASN A 25 -2.70 -18.90 -2.83
N GLY A 26 -1.85 -17.87 -2.80
CA GLY A 26 -0.69 -17.71 -3.67
C GLY A 26 -0.99 -17.13 -5.05
N HIS A 27 -2.25 -16.94 -5.41
CA HIS A 27 -2.66 -16.34 -6.68
C HIS A 27 -2.40 -14.83 -6.75
N THR A 28 -2.47 -14.30 -7.96
CA THR A 28 -2.26 -12.88 -8.25
C THR A 28 -3.56 -12.23 -8.73
N VAL A 29 -3.83 -11.05 -8.20
CA VAL A 29 -4.84 -10.12 -8.74
C VAL A 29 -4.12 -9.05 -9.56
N THR A 30 -4.43 -8.99 -10.85
CA THR A 30 -3.96 -7.92 -11.72
C THR A 30 -4.93 -6.74 -11.66
N LEU A 31 -4.46 -5.60 -11.21
CA LEU A 31 -5.27 -4.37 -11.09
C LEU A 31 -5.09 -3.50 -12.33
N ALA A 32 -6.20 -2.96 -12.83
CA ALA A 32 -6.23 -1.90 -13.83
C ALA A 32 -7.13 -0.77 -13.30
N LEU A 33 -6.67 -0.09 -12.23
CA LEU A 33 -7.43 0.94 -11.53
C LEU A 33 -6.88 2.32 -11.89
N GLU A 34 -7.56 2.99 -12.83
CA GLU A 34 -7.14 4.30 -13.32
C GLU A 34 -8.22 5.35 -13.03
N ASN A 35 -8.19 5.90 -11.82
CA ASN A 35 -9.12 6.97 -11.42
C ASN A 35 -8.37 8.08 -10.68
N GLU A 36 -7.88 9.07 -11.42
CA GLU A 36 -7.11 10.20 -10.87
C GLU A 36 -7.86 11.03 -9.82
N ALA A 37 -9.19 11.06 -9.87
CA ALA A 37 -10.04 11.73 -8.88
C ALA A 37 -10.43 10.81 -7.72
N GLY A 38 -10.21 9.50 -7.84
CA GLY A 38 -10.65 8.48 -6.91
C GLY A 38 -9.86 8.47 -5.60
N GLU A 39 -10.56 8.38 -4.50
CA GLU A 39 -9.97 8.06 -3.19
C GLU A 39 -10.06 6.56 -2.91
N CYS A 40 -9.18 6.07 -2.04
CA CYS A 40 -9.12 4.67 -1.64
C CYS A 40 -8.95 3.69 -2.82
N GLN A 41 -8.09 4.04 -3.78
CA GLN A 41 -7.80 3.19 -4.94
C GLN A 41 -6.85 2.08 -4.55
N ALA A 42 -7.35 0.84 -4.51
CA ALA A 42 -6.65 -0.40 -4.19
C ALA A 42 -7.58 -1.57 -4.48
N LEU A 43 -7.13 -2.82 -4.35
CA LEU A 43 -8.04 -3.98 -4.44
C LEU A 43 -9.22 -3.83 -3.45
N PHE A 44 -8.95 -3.52 -2.19
CA PHE A 44 -9.94 -3.18 -1.17
C PHE A 44 -9.88 -1.69 -0.86
N SER A 45 -10.97 -0.95 -1.06
CA SER A 45 -11.02 0.46 -0.66
C SER A 45 -10.75 0.61 0.83
N LYS A 46 -11.34 -0.27 1.66
CA LYS A 46 -11.14 -0.29 3.13
C LYS A 46 -11.13 -1.72 3.66
N ILE A 47 -10.21 -1.99 4.58
CA ILE A 47 -10.18 -3.20 5.40
C ILE A 47 -10.52 -2.80 6.85
N ALA A 48 -11.57 -3.38 7.42
CA ALA A 48 -12.00 -3.15 8.80
C ALA A 48 -11.00 -3.76 9.80
N ALA A 49 -11.15 -3.41 11.09
CA ALA A 49 -10.31 -3.94 12.17
C ALA A 49 -10.40 -5.49 12.30
N SER A 50 -11.53 -6.09 11.96
CA SER A 50 -11.71 -7.55 11.89
C SER A 50 -11.26 -8.16 10.57
N GLY A 51 -11.00 -7.35 9.55
CA GLY A 51 -10.65 -7.80 8.21
C GLY A 51 -9.22 -8.33 8.12
N LYS A 52 -9.04 -9.37 7.33
CA LYS A 52 -7.72 -9.97 7.06
C LYS A 52 -7.57 -10.27 5.57
N VAL A 53 -6.41 -9.88 5.01
CA VAL A 53 -6.00 -10.28 3.65
C VAL A 53 -4.66 -11.00 3.76
N GLN A 54 -4.55 -12.17 3.14
CA GLN A 54 -3.33 -12.96 3.22
C GLN A 54 -2.98 -13.70 1.92
N ASN A 55 -1.70 -14.09 1.79
CA ASN A 55 -1.18 -14.97 0.73
C ASN A 55 -1.52 -14.49 -0.68
N LEU A 56 -1.46 -13.18 -0.93
CA LEU A 56 -1.93 -12.55 -2.16
C LEU A 56 -0.81 -11.84 -2.91
N GLY A 57 -0.78 -12.04 -4.24
CA GLY A 57 0.00 -11.23 -5.16
C GLY A 57 -0.83 -10.10 -5.78
N ILE A 58 -0.24 -8.92 -5.94
CA ILE A 58 -0.81 -7.80 -6.69
C ILE A 58 0.12 -7.46 -7.85
N ALA A 59 -0.47 -7.26 -9.04
CA ALA A 59 0.20 -6.82 -10.25
C ALA A 59 -0.61 -5.73 -10.98
N GLY A 60 -0.07 -5.14 -12.04
CA GLY A 60 -0.77 -4.15 -12.88
C GLY A 60 -0.52 -2.71 -12.46
N THR A 61 -1.57 -1.88 -12.50
CA THR A 61 -1.48 -0.43 -12.23
C THR A 61 -2.61 0.06 -11.32
N VAL A 62 -2.28 1.00 -10.44
CA VAL A 62 -3.26 1.71 -9.61
C VAL A 62 -2.94 3.19 -9.64
N THR A 63 -3.89 4.00 -10.08
CA THR A 63 -3.80 5.47 -10.05
C THR A 63 -4.95 6.03 -9.23
N GLY A 64 -4.66 6.97 -8.33
CA GLY A 64 -5.68 7.60 -7.49
C GLY A 64 -5.21 8.87 -6.81
N LYS A 65 -6.16 9.59 -6.21
CA LYS A 65 -5.94 10.87 -5.55
C LYS A 65 -5.38 10.72 -4.14
N LYS A 66 -5.97 9.84 -3.34
CA LYS A 66 -5.68 9.74 -1.91
C LYS A 66 -5.95 8.32 -1.40
N TYR A 67 -5.14 7.84 -0.45
CA TYR A 67 -5.22 6.47 0.05
C TYR A 67 -5.05 5.45 -1.09
N VAL A 68 -3.91 5.49 -1.74
CA VAL A 68 -3.63 4.63 -2.90
C VAL A 68 -2.68 3.51 -2.50
N GLY A 69 -3.06 2.28 -2.76
CA GLY A 69 -2.27 1.11 -2.42
C GLY A 69 -2.53 -0.08 -3.34
N GLY A 70 -1.71 -1.10 -3.27
CA GLY A 70 -1.95 -2.33 -4.02
C GLY A 70 -3.10 -3.14 -3.42
N ILE A 71 -3.07 -3.38 -2.11
CA ILE A 71 -4.05 -4.22 -1.41
C ILE A 71 -5.15 -3.39 -0.78
N ALA A 72 -4.81 -2.34 -0.03
CA ALA A 72 -5.79 -1.53 0.68
C ALA A 72 -5.58 -0.03 0.43
N GLY A 73 -6.68 0.69 0.18
CA GLY A 73 -6.69 2.14 0.29
C GLY A 73 -6.48 2.54 1.76
N LYS A 74 -7.33 2.02 2.63
CA LYS A 74 -7.22 2.13 4.10
C LYS A 74 -7.24 0.75 4.75
N ASN A 75 -6.27 0.49 5.62
CA ASN A 75 -6.19 -0.74 6.40
C ASN A 75 -6.35 -0.45 7.89
N ALA A 76 -7.36 -1.00 8.53
CA ALA A 76 -7.52 -1.04 9.98
C ALA A 76 -7.32 -2.46 10.55
N GLY A 77 -7.21 -3.47 9.68
CA GLY A 77 -7.08 -4.88 10.02
C GLY A 77 -5.66 -5.43 9.84
N SER A 78 -5.56 -6.62 9.25
CA SER A 78 -4.29 -7.31 9.02
C SER A 78 -4.07 -7.64 7.55
N ILE A 79 -2.85 -7.37 7.05
CA ILE A 79 -2.38 -7.80 5.73
C ILE A 79 -1.11 -8.63 5.95
N GLU A 80 -1.12 -9.90 5.50
CA GLU A 80 -0.07 -10.86 5.83
C GLU A 80 0.38 -11.64 4.60
N ASN A 81 1.69 -11.93 4.50
CA ASN A 81 2.26 -12.77 3.43
C ASN A 81 1.89 -12.32 2.02
N CYS A 82 1.84 -11.02 1.78
CA CYS A 82 1.40 -10.46 0.51
C CYS A 82 2.54 -9.78 -0.24
N LYS A 83 2.40 -9.70 -1.56
CA LYS A 83 3.37 -9.02 -2.42
C LYS A 83 2.69 -8.01 -3.34
N ASN A 84 3.40 -6.91 -3.61
CA ASN A 84 3.02 -5.96 -4.65
C ASN A 84 4.10 -5.87 -5.73
N THR A 85 3.70 -6.06 -6.97
CA THR A 85 4.50 -5.82 -8.17
C THR A 85 3.88 -4.74 -9.05
N ALA A 86 2.68 -4.26 -8.70
CA ALA A 86 1.98 -3.21 -9.44
C ALA A 86 2.68 -1.85 -9.31
N ALA A 87 2.56 -1.03 -10.33
CA ALA A 87 2.89 0.38 -10.26
C ALA A 87 1.76 1.15 -9.55
N ILE A 88 2.09 1.84 -8.46
CA ILE A 88 1.14 2.62 -7.67
C ILE A 88 1.43 4.11 -7.86
N LYS A 89 0.46 4.85 -8.38
CA LYS A 89 0.63 6.26 -8.72
C LYS A 89 -0.37 7.15 -7.99
N GLY A 90 0.15 8.16 -7.30
CA GLY A 90 -0.66 9.28 -6.83
C GLY A 90 -0.91 10.28 -7.95
N ALA A 91 -2.16 10.63 -8.20
CA ALA A 91 -2.55 11.61 -9.20
C ALA A 91 -1.86 12.97 -8.97
N SER A 92 -1.47 13.64 -10.05
CA SER A 92 -0.52 14.76 -10.05
C SER A 92 -0.89 15.95 -9.16
N ALA A 93 -2.17 16.28 -9.04
CA ALA A 93 -2.60 17.47 -8.29
C ALA A 93 -2.69 17.24 -6.77
N ASP A 94 -3.06 16.05 -6.32
CA ASP A 94 -3.45 15.77 -4.93
C ASP A 94 -2.98 14.42 -4.38
N GLY A 95 -2.06 13.74 -5.07
CA GLY A 95 -1.55 12.43 -4.65
C GLY A 95 -1.03 12.43 -3.21
N ARG A 96 -1.77 11.78 -2.31
CA ARG A 96 -1.45 11.73 -0.88
C ARG A 96 -1.60 10.32 -0.34
N TRP A 97 -0.72 9.93 0.57
CA TRP A 97 -0.76 8.66 1.26
C TRP A 97 -0.79 7.47 0.29
N ILE A 98 0.36 7.24 -0.30
CA ILE A 98 0.56 6.27 -1.36
C ILE A 98 1.57 5.23 -0.88
N GLY A 99 1.18 3.96 -0.91
CA GLY A 99 2.03 2.87 -0.47
C GLY A 99 1.90 1.63 -1.35
N GLY A 100 2.94 0.83 -1.40
CA GLY A 100 2.94 -0.38 -2.21
C GLY A 100 1.90 -1.40 -1.75
N ILE A 101 1.70 -1.53 -0.45
CA ILE A 101 0.72 -2.45 0.14
C ILE A 101 -0.54 -1.69 0.56
N ALA A 102 -0.40 -0.59 1.31
CA ALA A 102 -1.54 0.19 1.78
C ALA A 102 -1.28 1.70 1.66
N GLY A 103 -2.28 2.46 1.22
CA GLY A 103 -2.23 3.92 1.20
C GLY A 103 -2.15 4.50 2.61
N GLU A 104 -3.04 4.06 3.48
CA GLU A 104 -3.03 4.35 4.91
C GLU A 104 -3.23 3.07 5.71
N THR A 105 -2.54 2.97 6.85
CA THR A 105 -2.74 1.90 7.81
C THR A 105 -2.90 2.52 9.20
N SER A 106 -4.02 2.25 9.87
CA SER A 106 -4.46 2.96 11.06
C SER A 106 -3.98 2.31 12.36
N ASN A 107 -4.29 2.95 13.48
CA ASN A 107 -3.92 2.48 14.82
C ASN A 107 -4.35 1.03 15.07
N GLY A 108 -3.42 0.21 15.55
CA GLY A 108 -3.63 -1.20 15.87
C GLY A 108 -3.59 -2.15 14.66
N SER A 109 -3.58 -1.63 13.43
CA SER A 109 -3.48 -2.44 12.23
C SER A 109 -2.10 -3.06 12.04
N LYS A 110 -2.02 -4.08 11.16
CA LYS A 110 -0.79 -4.83 10.94
C LYS A 110 -0.51 -5.03 9.46
N ILE A 111 0.76 -4.92 9.08
CA ILE A 111 1.29 -5.38 7.80
C ILE A 111 2.49 -6.27 8.12
N LEU A 112 2.38 -7.56 7.83
CA LEU A 112 3.33 -8.59 8.27
C LEU A 112 3.81 -9.43 7.08
N ASN A 113 5.12 -9.70 7.02
CA ASN A 113 5.71 -10.58 6.02
C ASN A 113 5.35 -10.18 4.57
N CYS A 114 5.27 -8.88 4.30
CA CYS A 114 4.87 -8.37 3.00
C CYS A 114 6.07 -7.74 2.28
N TYR A 115 5.97 -7.66 0.94
CA TYR A 115 7.00 -6.96 0.20
C TYR A 115 6.45 -6.19 -0.99
N ASN A 116 7.20 -5.15 -1.37
CA ASN A 116 6.96 -4.36 -2.57
C ASN A 116 8.18 -4.37 -3.48
N ILE A 117 7.94 -4.66 -4.76
CA ILE A 117 8.94 -4.48 -5.83
C ILE A 117 8.39 -3.59 -6.96
N GLY A 118 7.14 -3.17 -6.87
CA GLY A 118 6.53 -2.22 -7.79
C GLY A 118 6.96 -0.78 -7.54
N THR A 119 6.89 0.05 -8.55
CA THR A 119 7.21 1.48 -8.44
C THR A 119 6.09 2.23 -7.73
N ILE A 120 6.47 3.05 -6.75
CA ILE A 120 5.57 3.98 -6.06
C ILE A 120 5.88 5.39 -6.53
N SER A 121 4.91 6.12 -7.06
CA SER A 121 5.17 7.43 -7.63
C SER A 121 4.12 8.48 -7.28
N SER A 122 4.55 9.75 -7.24
CA SER A 122 3.67 10.92 -7.21
C SER A 122 4.38 12.13 -7.80
N ASP A 123 3.69 12.81 -8.71
CA ASP A 123 4.17 14.08 -9.28
C ASP A 123 3.87 15.28 -8.40
N ARG A 124 3.15 15.09 -7.30
CA ARG A 124 2.87 16.16 -6.36
C ARG A 124 4.15 16.66 -5.68
N SER A 125 4.35 17.96 -5.68
CA SER A 125 5.39 18.65 -4.92
C SER A 125 4.80 19.24 -3.63
N GLY A 126 5.66 19.39 -2.59
CA GLY A 126 5.29 20.10 -1.38
C GLY A 126 4.81 19.21 -0.22
N LYS A 127 4.29 19.88 0.83
CA LYS A 127 3.92 19.21 2.09
C LYS A 127 2.65 18.36 1.97
N GLY A 128 2.54 17.32 2.79
CA GLY A 128 1.34 16.49 2.91
C GLY A 128 1.27 15.32 1.93
N VAL A 129 2.35 15.06 1.21
CA VAL A 129 2.53 13.80 0.45
C VAL A 129 3.24 12.81 1.36
N CYS A 130 2.71 11.61 1.50
CA CYS A 130 3.41 10.53 2.19
C CYS A 130 3.51 9.35 1.24
N LEU A 131 4.72 9.06 0.78
CA LEU A 131 5.00 7.90 -0.06
C LEU A 131 5.80 6.88 0.73
N GLY A 132 5.34 5.64 0.76
CA GLY A 132 6.07 4.55 1.40
C GLY A 132 6.10 3.30 0.52
N GLY A 133 7.20 2.60 0.54
CA GLY A 133 7.32 1.34 -0.21
C GLY A 133 6.30 0.30 0.26
N ILE A 134 5.95 0.30 1.54
CA ILE A 134 4.93 -0.58 2.13
C ILE A 134 3.66 0.21 2.47
N ALA A 135 3.75 1.28 3.26
CA ALA A 135 2.59 2.09 3.66
C ALA A 135 2.84 3.58 3.45
N GLY A 136 1.90 4.29 2.83
CA GLY A 136 2.00 5.74 2.64
C GLY A 136 1.95 6.47 3.98
N ASN A 137 0.90 6.29 4.74
CA ASN A 137 0.71 6.82 6.09
C ASN A 137 0.44 5.68 7.08
N ALA A 138 1.13 5.66 8.22
CA ALA A 138 1.06 4.53 9.15
C ALA A 138 0.95 4.98 10.63
N PRO A 139 -0.07 5.77 11.03
CA PRO A 139 -0.21 6.21 12.41
C PRO A 139 -0.45 5.02 13.34
N SER A 140 0.46 4.84 14.32
CA SER A 140 0.39 3.82 15.38
C SER A 140 0.13 2.39 14.86
N ALA A 141 0.55 2.09 13.66
CA ALA A 141 0.46 0.78 13.04
C ALA A 141 1.70 -0.07 13.33
N LYS A 142 1.61 -1.38 13.12
CA LYS A 142 2.72 -2.32 13.18
C LYS A 142 3.08 -2.81 11.78
N ILE A 143 4.32 -2.56 11.35
CA ILE A 143 4.87 -3.08 10.09
C ILE A 143 6.09 -3.93 10.46
N SER A 144 6.05 -5.24 10.18
CA SER A 144 7.16 -6.12 10.53
C SER A 144 7.44 -7.20 9.50
N ASN A 145 8.72 -7.59 9.43
CA ASN A 145 9.23 -8.59 8.47
C ASN A 145 8.88 -8.22 7.02
N CYS A 146 8.92 -6.95 6.69
CA CYS A 146 8.60 -6.47 5.35
C CYS A 146 9.85 -5.98 4.62
N TYR A 147 9.80 -6.00 3.29
CA TYR A 147 10.86 -5.34 2.54
C TYR A 147 10.34 -4.55 1.33
N ASN A 148 11.10 -3.53 0.96
CA ASN A 148 10.87 -2.77 -0.25
C ASN A 148 12.10 -2.80 -1.16
N ALA A 149 11.93 -3.34 -2.37
CA ALA A 149 12.90 -3.25 -3.46
C ALA A 149 12.36 -2.43 -4.64
N GLY A 150 11.13 -1.91 -4.53
CA GLY A 150 10.54 -1.01 -5.53
C GLY A 150 11.07 0.41 -5.42
N GLN A 151 11.08 1.10 -6.54
CA GLN A 151 11.49 2.51 -6.60
C GLN A 151 10.41 3.41 -5.99
N ILE A 152 10.86 4.49 -5.35
CA ILE A 152 10.00 5.60 -4.92
C ILE A 152 10.38 6.84 -5.74
N VAL A 153 9.46 7.27 -6.61
CA VAL A 153 9.66 8.41 -7.51
C VAL A 153 8.77 9.57 -7.10
N THR A 154 9.36 10.63 -6.58
CA THR A 154 8.62 11.78 -6.05
C THR A 154 9.34 13.10 -6.28
N LYS A 155 8.57 14.16 -6.46
CA LYS A 155 9.05 15.56 -6.43
C LYS A 155 9.01 16.17 -5.02
N SER A 156 8.46 15.45 -4.05
CA SER A 156 8.46 15.87 -2.65
C SER A 156 9.84 15.71 -2.02
N THR A 157 10.24 16.67 -1.22
CA THR A 157 11.49 16.64 -0.44
C THR A 157 11.28 16.13 0.99
N THR A 158 10.04 15.84 1.37
CA THR A 158 9.65 15.42 2.72
C THR A 158 8.62 14.28 2.66
N ASN A 159 8.51 13.51 3.75
CA ASN A 159 7.47 12.52 3.93
C ASN A 159 7.48 11.38 2.90
N TYR A 160 8.66 10.88 2.57
CA TYR A 160 8.80 9.64 1.82
C TYR A 160 9.79 8.72 2.52
N GLY A 161 9.50 7.44 2.53
CA GLY A 161 10.31 6.43 3.21
C GLY A 161 10.24 5.08 2.53
N ALA A 162 11.31 4.31 2.65
CA ALA A 162 11.39 3.01 2.01
C ALA A 162 10.33 2.03 2.53
N ILE A 163 9.94 2.14 3.80
CA ILE A 163 8.91 1.29 4.43
C ILE A 163 7.64 2.11 4.64
N ALA A 164 7.69 3.19 5.42
CA ALA A 164 6.55 4.06 5.65
C ALA A 164 6.89 5.50 5.27
N GLY A 165 6.00 6.17 4.56
CA GLY A 165 6.19 7.55 4.13
C GLY A 165 6.03 8.53 5.27
N CYS A 166 5.05 8.34 6.11
CA CYS A 166 4.86 9.07 7.36
C CYS A 166 4.01 8.24 8.36
N GLY A 167 3.95 8.70 9.61
CA GLY A 167 3.14 8.05 10.64
C GLY A 167 3.68 8.33 12.03
N TYR A 168 2.89 8.97 12.88
CA TYR A 168 3.24 9.12 14.28
C TYR A 168 3.03 7.80 15.02
N GLY A 169 4.04 7.36 15.79
CA GLY A 169 3.93 6.16 16.62
C GLY A 169 3.92 4.84 15.84
N VAL A 170 4.32 4.83 14.56
CA VAL A 170 4.47 3.58 13.81
C VAL A 170 5.58 2.72 14.42
N THR A 171 5.32 1.41 14.56
CA THR A 171 6.33 0.43 14.96
C THR A 171 6.80 -0.33 13.73
N VAL A 172 8.07 -0.14 13.36
CA VAL A 172 8.71 -0.86 12.26
C VAL A 172 9.78 -1.79 12.83
N SER A 173 9.72 -3.09 12.52
CA SER A 173 10.68 -4.08 13.00
C SER A 173 11.03 -5.11 11.92
N ASN A 174 12.29 -5.52 11.87
CA ASN A 174 12.79 -6.51 10.91
C ASN A 174 12.41 -6.19 9.47
N CYS A 175 12.44 -4.90 9.08
CA CYS A 175 12.13 -4.47 7.74
C CYS A 175 13.40 -4.05 7.01
N TYR A 176 13.45 -4.34 5.72
CA TYR A 176 14.61 -4.11 4.87
C TYR A 176 14.21 -3.34 3.62
N PHE A 177 15.15 -2.65 3.01
CA PHE A 177 14.94 -1.98 1.73
C PHE A 177 16.25 -1.90 0.94
N ILE A 178 16.13 -1.81 -0.39
CA ILE A 178 17.27 -1.48 -1.22
C ILE A 178 17.53 0.00 -1.07
N ALA A 179 18.70 0.35 -0.56
CA ALA A 179 19.09 1.74 -0.40
C ALA A 179 19.32 2.37 -1.78
N VAL A 180 18.65 3.49 -2.02
CA VAL A 180 18.93 4.43 -3.10
C VAL A 180 19.25 5.78 -2.47
N ASP A 181 19.96 6.64 -3.19
CA ASP A 181 20.37 7.94 -2.66
C ASP A 181 19.16 8.70 -2.08
N ASN A 182 19.35 9.20 -0.85
CA ASN A 182 18.37 10.00 -0.09
C ASN A 182 17.10 9.27 0.39
N LEU A 183 16.99 7.96 0.21
CA LEU A 183 15.85 7.21 0.73
C LEU A 183 16.06 6.82 2.21
N LYS A 184 15.09 7.17 3.07
CA LYS A 184 15.06 6.79 4.49
C LYS A 184 14.14 5.59 4.69
N GLY A 185 14.38 4.78 5.70
CA GLY A 185 13.53 3.64 6.03
C GLY A 185 12.13 4.07 6.48
N VAL A 186 12.08 5.08 7.34
CA VAL A 186 10.86 5.74 7.82
C VAL A 186 11.14 7.23 7.89
N TYR A 187 10.15 8.04 7.64
CA TYR A 187 10.23 9.48 7.78
C TYR A 187 9.52 9.95 9.04
#